data_dda53aa43321a3d0a51955a1b8893a00
#
_entry.id   dda53aa43321a3d0a51955a1b8893a00
#
_cell.length_a   1.000
_cell.length_b   1.000
_cell.length_c   1.000
_cell.angle_alpha   90.00
_cell.angle_beta   90.00
_cell.angle_gamma   90.00
#
_symmetry.space_group_name_H-M   'P 1'
#
loop_
_entity.id
_entity.type
_entity.pdbx_description
1 polymer ?
#
loop_
_entity_poly.entity_id
_entity_poly.type
_entity_poly.pdbx_seq_one_letter_code
_entity_poly.pdbx_strand_id
1 'polypeptide(L)'
;MHPRTGTITFCDQNITHTEAYKLLRTGLAHVPEGRRIFLQMSVQENLEMGAYINKTVDPKDLEMVFNYFPRLKERRKQVAGTLSGGEQQMLAMSRALMSHPKLMMLDEPSMGLAPIIVDQVFSIIKELHKSGTTILLVEQNARKALQIADRAYVLETGSITLTGTGAELAKSDEVRKAY
;
A
#
# COMPACT_ATOMS: atom_id res chain seq x y z
N MET A 1 13.54 11.84 -4.51
CA MET A 1 14.97 11.47 -4.32
C MET A 1 15.34 10.60 -5.50
N HIS A 2 16.50 10.85 -6.16
CA HIS A 2 16.97 9.99 -7.24
C HIS A 2 18.06 9.06 -6.70
N PRO A 3 18.16 7.83 -7.21
CA PRO A 3 19.27 6.94 -6.84
C PRO A 3 20.61 7.56 -7.25
N ARG A 4 21.65 7.39 -6.44
CA ARG A 4 23.00 7.88 -6.77
C ARG A 4 23.65 7.02 -7.86
N THR A 5 23.35 5.72 -7.84
CA THR A 5 23.87 4.73 -8.80
C THR A 5 22.78 3.68 -9.06
N GLY A 6 22.93 2.92 -10.14
CA GLY A 6 22.01 1.85 -10.50
C GLY A 6 20.82 2.31 -11.34
N THR A 7 19.98 1.38 -11.70
CA THR A 7 18.78 1.58 -12.53
C THR A 7 17.57 0.94 -11.88
N ILE A 8 16.40 1.58 -12.06
CA ILE A 8 15.11 1.05 -11.63
C ILE A 8 14.28 0.78 -12.88
N THR A 9 13.84 -0.46 -13.06
CA THR A 9 13.01 -0.87 -14.19
C THR A 9 11.64 -1.33 -13.69
N PHE A 10 10.59 -0.88 -14.34
CA PHE A 10 9.21 -1.29 -14.06
C PHE A 10 8.46 -1.55 -15.37
N CYS A 11 7.89 -2.75 -15.55
CA CYS A 11 7.24 -3.18 -16.80
C CYS A 11 8.12 -2.90 -18.03
N ASP A 12 9.38 -3.34 -18.00
CA ASP A 12 10.40 -3.19 -19.04
C ASP A 12 10.76 -1.73 -19.39
N GLN A 13 10.29 -0.77 -18.61
CA GLN A 13 10.64 0.64 -18.77
C GLN A 13 11.61 1.08 -17.67
N ASN A 14 12.68 1.77 -18.07
CA ASN A 14 13.58 2.41 -17.12
C ASN A 14 12.90 3.65 -16.52
N ILE A 15 12.63 3.60 -15.22
CA ILE A 15 11.96 4.66 -14.48
C ILE A 15 12.88 5.42 -13.52
N THR A 16 14.20 5.19 -13.60
CA THR A 16 15.21 5.73 -12.66
C THR A 16 15.09 7.23 -12.43
N HIS A 17 14.84 8.00 -13.51
CA HIS A 17 14.73 9.46 -13.47
C HIS A 17 13.31 9.96 -13.77
N THR A 18 12.31 9.04 -13.76
CA THR A 18 10.91 9.41 -14.00
C THR A 18 10.37 10.19 -12.80
N GLU A 19 9.73 11.30 -13.06
CA GLU A 19 9.08 12.13 -12.05
C GLU A 19 7.93 11.38 -11.39
N ALA A 20 7.81 11.49 -10.07
CA ALA A 20 6.86 10.71 -9.27
C ALA A 20 5.41 10.79 -9.76
N TYR A 21 4.95 11.98 -10.21
CA TYR A 21 3.58 12.14 -10.71
C TYR A 21 3.31 11.40 -12.04
N LYS A 22 4.36 11.06 -12.80
CA LYS A 22 4.25 10.28 -14.03
C LYS A 22 4.16 8.78 -13.76
N LEU A 23 4.71 8.31 -12.62
CA LEU A 23 4.74 6.89 -12.28
C LEU A 23 3.34 6.29 -12.10
N LEU A 24 2.39 7.06 -11.60
CA LEU A 24 1.01 6.57 -11.44
C LEU A 24 0.41 6.14 -12.78
N ARG A 25 0.72 6.84 -13.89
CA ARG A 25 0.26 6.48 -15.24
C ARG A 25 0.88 5.20 -15.78
N THR A 26 2.01 4.76 -15.24
CA THR A 26 2.63 3.47 -15.59
C THR A 26 1.99 2.30 -14.85
N GLY A 27 1.14 2.57 -13.87
CA GLY A 27 0.50 1.57 -13.02
C GLY A 27 1.21 1.35 -11.68
N LEU A 28 2.06 2.29 -11.24
CA LEU A 28 2.75 2.23 -9.96
C LEU A 28 2.10 3.23 -8.99
N ALA A 29 1.40 2.73 -7.97
CA ALA A 29 0.81 3.53 -6.90
C ALA A 29 1.62 3.41 -5.61
N HIS A 30 1.67 4.48 -4.83
CA HIS A 30 2.39 4.52 -3.56
C HIS A 30 1.49 5.04 -2.44
N VAL A 31 1.44 4.29 -1.36
CA VAL A 31 0.84 4.67 -0.08
C VAL A 31 2.00 4.90 0.89
N PRO A 32 2.44 6.15 1.09
CA PRO A 32 3.57 6.45 1.95
C PRO A 32 3.20 6.35 3.42
N GLU A 33 4.20 6.28 4.27
CA GLU A 33 4.07 6.43 5.71
C GLU A 33 3.32 7.73 6.06
N GLY A 34 2.52 7.70 7.13
CA GLY A 34 1.73 8.84 7.59
C GLY A 34 0.47 9.11 6.77
N ARG A 35 0.00 8.12 5.99
CA ARG A 35 -1.30 8.06 5.29
C ARG A 35 -1.46 9.08 4.16
N ARG A 36 -1.06 10.33 4.35
CA ARG A 36 -1.07 11.43 3.35
C ARG A 36 -2.40 11.57 2.61
N ILE A 37 -3.51 11.50 3.33
CA ILE A 37 -4.86 11.78 2.79
C ILE A 37 -5.16 13.29 2.78
N PHE A 38 -6.16 13.69 2.01
CA PHE A 38 -6.66 15.08 2.00
C PHE A 38 -7.65 15.28 3.14
N LEU A 39 -7.16 15.79 4.27
CA LEU A 39 -7.91 15.87 5.53
C LEU A 39 -9.19 16.74 5.46
N GLN A 40 -9.21 17.76 4.60
CA GLN A 40 -10.33 18.69 4.44
C GLN A 40 -11.40 18.18 3.46
N MET A 41 -11.08 17.14 2.68
CA MET A 41 -11.99 16.51 1.75
C MET A 41 -12.80 15.40 2.43
N SER A 42 -13.97 15.08 1.90
CA SER A 42 -14.72 13.91 2.29
C SER A 42 -13.98 12.61 1.90
N VAL A 43 -14.45 11.48 2.43
CA VAL A 43 -13.98 10.15 2.03
C VAL A 43 -14.13 9.97 0.51
N GLN A 44 -15.31 10.28 -0.03
CA GLN A 44 -15.58 10.12 -1.46
C GLN A 44 -14.67 10.98 -2.32
N GLU A 45 -14.51 12.27 -2.01
CA GLU A 45 -13.59 13.16 -2.75
C GLU A 45 -12.15 12.67 -2.71
N ASN A 46 -11.68 12.12 -1.57
CA ASN A 46 -10.36 11.47 -1.51
C ASN A 46 -10.25 10.29 -2.49
N LEU A 47 -11.28 9.46 -2.62
CA LEU A 47 -11.30 8.34 -3.55
C LEU A 47 -11.30 8.83 -5.00
N GLU A 48 -12.13 9.82 -5.33
CA GLU A 48 -12.20 10.43 -6.64
C GLU A 48 -10.84 11.03 -7.07
N MET A 49 -10.12 11.64 -6.11
CA MET A 49 -8.75 12.11 -6.35
C MET A 49 -7.78 10.97 -6.66
N GLY A 50 -8.02 9.75 -6.17
CA GLY A 50 -7.24 8.57 -6.53
C GLY A 50 -7.36 8.18 -8.01
N ALA A 51 -8.51 8.47 -8.60
CA ALA A 51 -8.81 8.20 -10.01
C ALA A 51 -8.44 9.37 -10.95
N TYR A 52 -7.72 10.40 -10.49
CA TYR A 52 -7.49 11.63 -11.27
C TYR A 52 -6.76 11.43 -12.61
N ILE A 53 -6.07 10.30 -12.78
CA ILE A 53 -5.43 9.94 -14.05
C ILE A 53 -6.43 9.47 -15.11
N ASN A 54 -7.63 9.09 -14.70
CA ASN A 54 -8.72 8.67 -15.55
C ASN A 54 -9.53 9.90 -15.97
N LYS A 55 -10.14 9.87 -17.15
CA LYS A 55 -10.97 11.00 -17.63
C LYS A 55 -12.25 11.15 -16.78
N THR A 56 -12.76 10.06 -16.27
CA THR A 56 -13.98 9.99 -15.44
C THR A 56 -13.77 8.97 -14.34
N VAL A 57 -14.43 9.19 -13.21
CA VAL A 57 -14.50 8.21 -12.13
C VAL A 57 -15.61 7.20 -12.47
N ASP A 58 -15.26 5.92 -12.65
CA ASP A 58 -16.25 4.88 -12.87
C ASP A 58 -16.95 4.56 -11.53
N PRO A 59 -18.30 4.62 -11.47
CA PRO A 59 -19.04 4.20 -10.27
C PRO A 59 -18.72 2.77 -9.79
N LYS A 60 -18.34 1.89 -10.71
CA LYS A 60 -17.93 0.51 -10.39
C LYS A 60 -16.64 0.46 -9.57
N ASP A 61 -15.73 1.40 -9.79
CA ASP A 61 -14.48 1.49 -9.02
C ASP A 61 -14.75 1.89 -7.58
N LEU A 62 -15.65 2.85 -7.38
CA LEU A 62 -16.10 3.21 -6.04
C LEU A 62 -16.82 2.05 -5.35
N GLU A 63 -17.66 1.29 -6.07
CA GLU A 63 -18.32 0.13 -5.52
C GLU A 63 -17.33 -0.99 -5.15
N MET A 64 -16.37 -1.27 -6.02
CA MET A 64 -15.27 -2.21 -5.75
C MET A 64 -14.51 -1.83 -4.47
N VAL A 65 -14.10 -0.56 -4.35
CA VAL A 65 -13.41 -0.07 -3.16
C VAL A 65 -14.28 -0.20 -1.92
N PHE A 66 -15.56 0.14 -1.98
CA PHE A 66 -16.46 0.02 -0.85
C PHE A 66 -16.76 -1.43 -0.45
N ASN A 67 -16.59 -2.39 -1.35
CA ASN A 67 -16.67 -3.82 -1.01
C ASN A 67 -15.45 -4.27 -0.19
N TYR A 68 -14.24 -3.78 -0.51
CA TYR A 68 -13.05 -4.04 0.31
C TYR A 68 -13.07 -3.27 1.64
N PHE A 69 -13.69 -2.07 1.66
CA PHE A 69 -13.68 -1.15 2.79
C PHE A 69 -15.09 -0.67 3.17
N PRO A 70 -15.97 -1.56 3.70
CA PRO A 70 -17.38 -1.22 3.96
C PRO A 70 -17.57 -0.01 4.90
N ARG A 71 -16.65 0.16 5.88
CA ARG A 71 -16.69 1.31 6.80
C ARG A 71 -16.51 2.65 6.10
N LEU A 72 -15.76 2.70 5.00
CA LEU A 72 -15.62 3.91 4.20
C LEU A 72 -16.93 4.23 3.42
N LYS A 73 -17.67 3.21 3.00
CA LYS A 73 -19.00 3.38 2.38
C LYS A 73 -19.98 4.07 3.33
N GLU A 74 -20.04 3.62 4.58
CA GLU A 74 -20.89 4.21 5.62
C GLU A 74 -20.55 5.69 5.86
N ARG A 75 -19.29 6.05 5.71
CA ARG A 75 -18.71 7.37 6.01
C ARG A 75 -18.39 8.19 4.77
N ARG A 76 -18.88 7.83 3.59
CA ARG A 76 -18.47 8.41 2.31
C ARG A 76 -18.53 9.93 2.23
N LYS A 77 -19.49 10.55 2.95
CA LYS A 77 -19.69 12.01 3.02
C LYS A 77 -18.95 12.66 4.20
N GLN A 78 -18.32 11.88 5.08
CA GLN A 78 -17.62 12.38 6.25
C GLN A 78 -16.29 13.01 5.84
N VAL A 79 -15.91 14.12 6.48
CA VAL A 79 -14.60 14.76 6.30
C VAL A 79 -13.50 13.83 6.78
N ALA A 80 -12.52 13.56 5.93
CA ALA A 80 -11.49 12.54 6.17
C ALA A 80 -10.63 12.81 7.41
N GLY A 81 -10.42 14.07 7.77
CA GLY A 81 -9.69 14.46 8.97
C GLY A 81 -10.35 14.02 10.28
N THR A 82 -11.65 13.69 10.27
CA THR A 82 -12.41 13.23 11.45
C THR A 82 -12.47 11.72 11.61
N LEU A 83 -11.87 10.98 10.67
CA LEU A 83 -11.76 9.53 10.73
C LEU A 83 -10.72 9.09 11.77
N SER A 84 -10.90 7.89 12.33
CA SER A 84 -9.88 7.23 13.14
C SER A 84 -8.61 6.95 12.31
N GLY A 85 -7.47 6.75 12.98
CA GLY A 85 -6.21 6.45 12.31
C GLY A 85 -6.27 5.22 11.40
N GLY A 86 -7.01 4.18 11.80
CA GLY A 86 -7.22 2.99 10.98
C GLY A 86 -8.08 3.26 9.74
N GLU A 87 -9.16 4.03 9.89
CA GLU A 87 -10.01 4.41 8.77
C GLU A 87 -9.27 5.33 7.78
N GLN A 88 -8.41 6.22 8.28
CA GLN A 88 -7.54 7.03 7.42
C GLN A 88 -6.53 6.17 6.63
N GLN A 89 -5.98 5.12 7.26
CA GLN A 89 -5.09 4.18 6.57
C GLN A 89 -5.83 3.41 5.48
N MET A 90 -7.04 2.92 5.80
CA MET A 90 -7.91 2.27 4.81
C MET A 90 -8.24 3.22 3.65
N LEU A 91 -8.50 4.50 3.94
CA LEU A 91 -8.76 5.51 2.91
C LEU A 91 -7.54 5.76 2.02
N ALA A 92 -6.32 5.80 2.59
CA ALA A 92 -5.09 5.96 1.81
C ALA A 92 -4.87 4.80 0.84
N MET A 93 -5.06 3.56 1.30
CA MET A 93 -4.99 2.35 0.47
C MET A 93 -6.08 2.33 -0.61
N SER A 94 -7.30 2.66 -0.23
CA SER A 94 -8.45 2.76 -1.14
C SER A 94 -8.23 3.78 -2.25
N ARG A 95 -7.69 4.96 -1.90
CA ARG A 95 -7.35 6.00 -2.86
C ARG A 95 -6.31 5.52 -3.88
N ALA A 96 -5.29 4.78 -3.43
CA ALA A 96 -4.31 4.19 -4.34
C ALA A 96 -4.94 3.15 -5.27
N LEU A 97 -5.87 2.34 -4.76
CA LEU A 97 -6.57 1.31 -5.54
C LEU A 97 -7.43 1.89 -6.67
N MET A 98 -7.99 3.11 -6.50
CA MET A 98 -8.77 3.81 -7.52
C MET A 98 -7.99 4.09 -8.82
N SER A 99 -6.66 4.01 -8.81
CA SER A 99 -5.83 4.17 -10.01
C SER A 99 -5.62 2.86 -10.79
N HIS A 100 -6.22 1.73 -10.37
CA HIS A 100 -5.99 0.40 -10.93
C HIS A 100 -4.51 0.03 -11.06
N PRO A 101 -3.75 0.05 -9.96
CA PRO A 101 -2.31 -0.12 -10.03
C PRO A 101 -1.93 -1.56 -10.39
N LYS A 102 -0.89 -1.72 -11.22
CA LYS A 102 -0.21 -2.99 -11.44
C LYS A 102 0.67 -3.35 -10.23
N LEU A 103 1.26 -2.32 -9.61
CA LEU A 103 2.06 -2.42 -8.39
C LEU A 103 1.60 -1.36 -7.38
N MET A 104 1.21 -1.81 -6.20
CA MET A 104 0.92 -0.95 -5.05
C MET A 104 2.07 -1.06 -4.04
N MET A 105 2.76 0.04 -3.80
CA MET A 105 3.80 0.15 -2.77
C MET A 105 3.16 0.65 -1.47
N LEU A 106 3.33 -0.09 -0.38
CA LEU A 106 2.81 0.21 0.94
C LEU A 106 3.97 0.39 1.91
N ASP A 107 4.09 1.58 2.49
CA ASP A 107 5.18 1.94 3.40
C ASP A 107 4.63 2.02 4.82
N GLU A 108 5.03 1.07 5.68
CA GLU A 108 4.62 0.93 7.08
C GLU A 108 3.09 1.06 7.29
N PRO A 109 2.24 0.32 6.53
CA PRO A 109 0.79 0.52 6.58
C PRO A 109 0.16 0.15 7.93
N SER A 110 0.86 -0.61 8.77
CA SER A 110 0.36 -1.01 10.09
C SER A 110 0.82 -0.11 11.24
N MET A 111 1.73 0.83 10.99
CA MET A 111 2.36 1.62 12.04
C MET A 111 1.37 2.50 12.81
N GLY A 112 1.44 2.43 14.15
CA GLY A 112 0.61 3.24 15.05
C GLY A 112 -0.87 2.86 15.05
N LEU A 113 -1.25 1.67 14.57
CA LEU A 113 -2.61 1.17 14.58
C LEU A 113 -2.86 0.18 15.73
N ALA A 114 -4.10 0.13 16.20
CA ALA A 114 -4.53 -0.88 17.17
C ALA A 114 -4.42 -2.30 16.57
N PRO A 115 -4.10 -3.33 17.37
CA PRO A 115 -3.86 -4.69 16.86
C PRO A 115 -4.97 -5.24 15.97
N ILE A 116 -6.22 -5.00 16.31
CA ILE A 116 -7.38 -5.45 15.52
C ILE A 116 -7.41 -4.78 14.13
N ILE A 117 -6.99 -3.53 14.03
CA ILE A 117 -6.92 -2.80 12.75
C ILE A 117 -5.73 -3.28 11.93
N VAL A 118 -4.61 -3.59 12.59
CA VAL A 118 -3.45 -4.22 11.93
C VAL A 118 -3.88 -5.51 11.24
N ASP A 119 -4.63 -6.38 11.93
CA ASP A 119 -5.14 -7.62 11.34
C ASP A 119 -6.04 -7.38 10.12
N GLN A 120 -6.90 -6.37 10.20
CA GLN A 120 -7.75 -5.96 9.08
C GLN A 120 -6.93 -5.47 7.88
N VAL A 121 -5.92 -4.61 8.11
CA VAL A 121 -5.03 -4.11 7.05
C VAL A 121 -4.32 -5.27 6.35
N PHE A 122 -3.73 -6.21 7.09
CA PHE A 122 -3.06 -7.37 6.50
C PHE A 122 -4.01 -8.31 5.75
N SER A 123 -5.25 -8.49 6.25
CA SER A 123 -6.29 -9.26 5.54
C SER A 123 -6.62 -8.62 4.20
N ILE A 124 -6.81 -7.30 4.16
CA ILE A 124 -7.10 -6.56 2.93
C ILE A 124 -5.91 -6.64 1.95
N ILE A 125 -4.67 -6.49 2.41
CA ILE A 125 -3.47 -6.65 1.58
C ILE A 125 -3.47 -8.03 0.91
N LYS A 126 -3.76 -9.07 1.67
CA LYS A 126 -3.85 -10.45 1.14
C LYS A 126 -4.97 -10.62 0.11
N GLU A 127 -6.12 -9.99 0.34
CA GLU A 127 -7.24 -10.03 -0.63
C GLU A 127 -6.91 -9.28 -1.92
N LEU A 128 -6.30 -8.10 -1.83
CA LEU A 128 -5.85 -7.33 -2.98
C LEU A 128 -4.80 -8.09 -3.80
N HIS A 129 -3.86 -8.77 -3.13
CA HIS A 129 -2.89 -9.62 -3.82
C HIS A 129 -3.59 -10.79 -4.54
N LYS A 130 -4.53 -11.48 -3.90
CA LYS A 130 -5.30 -12.56 -4.52
C LYS A 130 -6.13 -12.10 -5.73
N SER A 131 -6.58 -10.85 -5.74
CA SER A 131 -7.31 -10.26 -6.88
C SER A 131 -6.42 -9.85 -8.05
N GLY A 132 -5.09 -10.05 -7.94
CA GLY A 132 -4.13 -9.84 -9.01
C GLY A 132 -3.30 -8.55 -8.88
N THR A 133 -3.44 -7.77 -7.80
CA THR A 133 -2.59 -6.61 -7.56
C THR A 133 -1.24 -7.06 -7.02
N THR A 134 -0.14 -6.71 -7.68
CA THR A 134 1.20 -6.90 -7.10
C THR A 134 1.42 -5.90 -5.98
N ILE A 135 1.96 -6.36 -4.85
CA ILE A 135 2.19 -5.51 -3.67
C ILE A 135 3.66 -5.56 -3.28
N LEU A 136 4.27 -4.38 -3.13
CA LEU A 136 5.55 -4.21 -2.47
C LEU A 136 5.28 -3.61 -1.08
N LEU A 137 5.48 -4.43 -0.05
CA LEU A 137 5.21 -4.07 1.33
C LEU A 137 6.52 -3.80 2.08
N VAL A 138 6.66 -2.62 2.64
CA VAL A 138 7.70 -2.28 3.62
C VAL A 138 7.06 -2.30 5.00
N GLU A 139 7.57 -3.13 5.91
CA GLU A 139 7.00 -3.34 7.24
C GLU A 139 8.05 -3.68 8.28
N GLN A 140 7.89 -3.10 9.45
CA GLN A 140 8.67 -3.47 10.63
C GLN A 140 8.07 -4.71 11.31
N ASN A 141 6.78 -4.96 11.18
CA ASN A 141 6.11 -6.15 11.71
C ASN A 141 6.44 -7.39 10.86
N ALA A 142 7.69 -7.86 10.95
CA ALA A 142 8.20 -8.97 10.17
C ALA A 142 7.31 -10.21 10.27
N ARG A 143 6.80 -10.54 11.47
CA ARG A 143 5.95 -11.72 11.69
C ARG A 143 4.70 -11.70 10.80
N LYS A 144 4.00 -10.56 10.71
CA LYS A 144 2.79 -10.44 9.89
C LYS A 144 3.12 -10.35 8.41
N ALA A 145 4.16 -9.58 8.06
CA ALA A 145 4.59 -9.43 6.67
C ALA A 145 4.99 -10.78 6.05
N LEU A 146 5.80 -11.59 6.74
CA LEU A 146 6.26 -12.89 6.27
C LEU A 146 5.13 -13.92 6.13
N GLN A 147 4.04 -13.79 6.89
CA GLN A 147 2.86 -14.68 6.76
C GLN A 147 2.11 -14.51 5.43
N ILE A 148 2.23 -13.37 4.79
CA ILE A 148 1.50 -13.05 3.56
C ILE A 148 2.43 -12.85 2.34
N ALA A 149 3.74 -12.75 2.54
CA ALA A 149 4.70 -12.50 1.49
C ALA A 149 5.06 -13.79 0.72
N ASP A 150 5.03 -13.72 -0.61
CA ASP A 150 5.59 -14.79 -1.46
C ASP A 150 7.11 -14.76 -1.40
N ARG A 151 7.69 -13.55 -1.42
CA ARG A 151 9.13 -13.30 -1.33
C ARG A 151 9.41 -12.14 -0.40
N ALA A 152 10.48 -12.22 0.36
CA ALA A 152 10.89 -11.16 1.27
C ALA A 152 12.40 -10.90 1.23
N TYR A 153 12.75 -9.69 1.59
CA TYR A 153 14.12 -9.19 1.71
C TYR A 153 14.25 -8.57 3.09
N VAL A 154 15.25 -9.00 3.85
CA VAL A 154 15.59 -8.38 5.14
C VAL A 154 16.62 -7.29 4.89
N LEU A 155 16.30 -6.08 5.33
CA LEU A 155 17.14 -4.89 5.14
C LEU A 155 17.72 -4.47 6.49
N GLU A 156 19.05 -4.42 6.58
CA GLU A 156 19.75 -3.94 7.76
C GLU A 156 20.76 -2.86 7.35
N THR A 157 20.69 -1.70 7.99
CA THR A 157 21.60 -0.57 7.76
C THR A 157 21.80 -0.25 6.26
N GLY A 158 20.68 -0.34 5.49
CA GLY A 158 20.69 -0.01 4.06
C GLY A 158 21.18 -1.12 3.13
N SER A 159 21.47 -2.32 3.65
CA SER A 159 21.92 -3.48 2.88
C SER A 159 20.95 -4.65 3.03
N ILE A 160 20.73 -5.41 1.95
CA ILE A 160 19.96 -6.64 2.00
C ILE A 160 20.85 -7.73 2.60
N THR A 161 20.46 -8.25 3.78
CA THR A 161 21.21 -9.29 4.49
C THR A 161 20.66 -10.69 4.21
N LEU A 162 19.32 -10.82 4.07
CA LEU A 162 18.66 -12.10 3.79
C LEU A 162 17.64 -11.93 2.66
N THR A 163 17.44 -12.99 1.90
CA THR A 163 16.38 -13.08 0.89
C THR A 163 15.84 -14.50 0.85
N GLY A 164 14.52 -14.65 0.64
CA GLY A 164 13.87 -15.95 0.56
C GLY A 164 12.36 -15.82 0.43
N THR A 165 11.66 -16.94 0.48
CA THR A 165 10.20 -16.94 0.61
C THR A 165 9.79 -16.50 2.01
N GLY A 166 8.58 -15.96 2.14
CA GLY A 166 8.04 -15.59 3.46
C GLY A 166 8.06 -16.78 4.44
N ALA A 167 7.73 -17.98 3.96
CA ALA A 167 7.71 -19.20 4.75
C ALA A 167 9.10 -19.66 5.23
N GLU A 168 10.13 -19.48 4.40
CA GLU A 168 11.53 -19.79 4.77
C GLU A 168 12.04 -18.81 5.82
N LEU A 169 11.87 -17.50 5.56
CA LEU A 169 12.36 -16.46 6.47
C LEU A 169 11.61 -16.43 7.80
N ALA A 170 10.33 -16.81 7.84
CA ALA A 170 9.57 -16.94 9.09
C ALA A 170 10.14 -18.00 10.04
N LYS A 171 10.94 -18.96 9.52
CA LYS A 171 11.60 -20.02 10.30
C LYS A 171 13.05 -19.67 10.63
N SER A 172 13.62 -18.63 10.04
CA SER A 172 15.01 -18.23 10.28
C SER A 172 15.21 -17.73 11.70
N ASP A 173 16.23 -18.27 12.37
CA ASP A 173 16.62 -17.83 13.71
C ASP A 173 17.20 -16.41 13.70
N GLU A 174 17.79 -15.98 12.60
CA GLU A 174 18.32 -14.62 12.42
C GLU A 174 17.18 -13.60 12.42
N VAL A 175 16.11 -13.88 11.65
CA VAL A 175 14.91 -13.04 11.63
C VAL A 175 14.22 -13.01 12.98
N ARG A 176 14.10 -14.16 13.67
CA ARG A 176 13.49 -14.25 15.01
C ARG A 176 14.24 -13.47 16.08
N LYS A 177 15.56 -13.31 15.96
CA LYS A 177 16.39 -12.56 16.91
C LYS A 177 16.39 -11.06 16.62
N ALA A 178 16.15 -10.66 15.38
CA ALA A 178 16.15 -9.26 14.95
C ALA A 178 14.79 -8.55 15.19
N TYR A 179 13.69 -9.32 15.26
CA TYR A 179 12.31 -8.86 15.40
C TYR A 179 11.56 -9.67 16.46
#